data_57b2ac369482506b59e0060367810d15
#
_entry.id   57b2ac369482506b59e0060367810d15
#
_cell.length_a   1.000
_cell.length_b   1.000
_cell.length_c   1.000
_cell.angle_alpha   90.00
_cell.angle_beta   90.00
_cell.angle_gamma   90.00
#
_symmetry.space_group_name_H-M   'P 1'
#
loop_
_entity.id
_entity.type
_entity.pdbx_description
1 polymer ?
#
loop_
_entity_poly.entity_id
_entity_poly.type
_entity_poly.pdbx_seq_one_letter_code
_entity_poly.pdbx_strand_id
1 'polypeptide(L)'
;NRHKLELVKKISILGGGTSAWLTAAYLSKNLPKNHFELYIIKGKLDKSIGVGESTLPDFLRFMEECGFSKQQWFDFCECTSKSGVGYKDWIYKNSFIWHPFGTIPLFNKDNKIYTFFDLFFSSNLPKPDFVKYLNFYKQCVIKNQPPKTTQGVHINSGKLSEFIKNNIKINIINEDIINIDYNQKTISNLL
;
A
#
# COMPACT_ATOMS: atom_id res chain seq x y z
N ASN A 1 -7.05 32.73 -34.24
CA ASN A 1 -6.73 31.61 -33.32
C ASN A 1 -7.60 31.76 -32.08
N ARG A 2 -8.76 31.11 -32.09
CA ARG A 2 -9.56 30.94 -30.87
C ARG A 2 -8.90 29.84 -30.04
N HIS A 3 -8.15 30.21 -28.99
CA HIS A 3 -7.83 29.27 -27.93
C HIS A 3 -9.16 28.75 -27.34
N LYS A 4 -9.52 27.53 -27.67
CA LYS A 4 -10.58 26.80 -26.98
C LYS A 4 -10.10 26.68 -25.54
N LEU A 5 -10.71 27.43 -24.61
CA LEU A 5 -10.49 27.19 -23.18
C LEU A 5 -10.91 25.75 -22.91
N GLU A 6 -9.93 24.86 -22.75
CA GLU A 6 -10.22 23.50 -22.33
C GLU A 6 -10.81 23.59 -20.92
N LEU A 7 -12.04 23.11 -20.79
CA LEU A 7 -12.73 23.04 -19.51
C LEU A 7 -11.93 22.13 -18.57
N VAL A 8 -11.45 22.70 -17.46
CA VAL A 8 -10.79 21.94 -16.40
C VAL A 8 -11.78 20.91 -15.86
N LYS A 9 -11.44 19.63 -15.92
CA LYS A 9 -12.27 18.54 -15.40
C LYS A 9 -12.11 18.43 -13.88
N LYS A 10 -13.22 18.31 -13.17
CA LYS A 10 -13.24 18.08 -11.72
C LYS A 10 -13.33 16.60 -11.43
N ILE A 11 -12.44 16.12 -10.56
CA ILE A 11 -12.45 14.75 -10.05
C ILE A 11 -12.68 14.81 -8.55
N SER A 12 -13.76 14.21 -8.09
CA SER A 12 -14.12 14.14 -6.67
C SER A 12 -13.89 12.73 -6.14
N ILE A 13 -13.10 12.63 -5.08
CA ILE A 13 -12.84 11.40 -4.33
C ILE A 13 -13.75 11.43 -3.11
N LEU A 14 -14.65 10.44 -3.01
CA LEU A 14 -15.62 10.38 -1.92
C LEU A 14 -15.09 9.52 -0.78
N GLY A 15 -14.97 10.12 0.41
CA GLY A 15 -14.46 9.51 1.62
C GLY A 15 -13.14 10.13 2.09
N GLY A 16 -12.79 9.93 3.37
CA GLY A 16 -11.58 10.45 4.00
C GLY A 16 -10.63 9.37 4.52
N GLY A 17 -10.92 8.10 4.26
CA GLY A 17 -10.10 6.97 4.70
C GLY A 17 -8.79 6.82 3.91
N THR A 18 -7.97 5.85 4.32
CA THR A 18 -6.65 5.56 3.72
C THR A 18 -6.69 5.42 2.21
N SER A 19 -7.68 4.69 1.67
CA SER A 19 -7.83 4.49 0.22
C SER A 19 -8.08 5.81 -0.53
N ALA A 20 -8.88 6.72 0.05
CA ALA A 20 -9.14 8.02 -0.56
C ALA A 20 -7.86 8.87 -0.64
N TRP A 21 -7.07 8.90 0.43
CA TRP A 21 -5.80 9.64 0.47
C TRP A 21 -4.75 9.04 -0.47
N LEU A 22 -4.65 7.72 -0.56
CA LEU A 22 -3.75 7.06 -1.52
C LEU A 22 -4.16 7.35 -2.97
N THR A 23 -5.46 7.30 -3.27
CA THR A 23 -5.98 7.70 -4.58
C THR A 23 -5.64 9.15 -4.90
N ALA A 24 -5.85 10.05 -3.94
CA ALA A 24 -5.52 11.47 -4.08
C ALA A 24 -4.02 11.70 -4.35
N ALA A 25 -3.15 11.00 -3.63
CA ALA A 25 -1.71 11.06 -3.81
C ALA A 25 -1.31 10.68 -5.24
N TYR A 26 -1.80 9.55 -5.70
CA TYR A 26 -1.49 9.04 -7.04
C TYR A 26 -1.99 9.98 -8.14
N LEU A 27 -3.25 10.40 -8.06
CA LEU A 27 -3.84 11.30 -9.05
C LEU A 27 -3.17 12.68 -9.04
N SER A 28 -2.87 13.23 -7.86
CA SER A 28 -2.18 14.51 -7.72
C SER A 28 -0.80 14.53 -8.37
N LYS A 29 -0.10 13.40 -8.37
CA LYS A 29 1.22 13.27 -8.99
C LYS A 29 1.15 13.03 -10.49
N ASN A 30 0.21 12.20 -10.94
CA ASN A 30 0.23 11.61 -12.28
C ASN A 30 -0.73 12.29 -13.27
N LEU A 31 -1.69 13.09 -12.80
CA LEU A 31 -2.58 13.84 -13.70
C LEU A 31 -1.97 15.18 -14.14
N PRO A 32 -2.24 15.61 -15.38
CA PRO A 32 -1.84 16.92 -15.88
C PRO A 32 -2.53 18.04 -15.08
N LYS A 33 -1.76 18.83 -14.34
CA LYS A 33 -2.28 19.85 -13.41
C LYS A 33 -3.19 20.91 -14.03
N ASN A 34 -3.00 21.20 -15.32
CA ASN A 34 -3.77 22.23 -16.01
C ASN A 34 -5.13 21.74 -16.53
N HIS A 35 -5.40 20.44 -16.47
CA HIS A 35 -6.58 19.81 -17.05
C HIS A 35 -7.53 19.25 -15.99
N PHE A 36 -7.05 19.13 -14.74
CA PHE A 36 -7.83 18.50 -13.67
C PHE A 36 -7.73 19.26 -12.35
N GLU A 37 -8.86 19.41 -11.69
CA GLU A 37 -8.96 19.80 -10.30
C GLU A 37 -9.39 18.61 -9.45
N LEU A 38 -8.65 18.34 -8.37
CA LEU A 38 -8.91 17.23 -7.47
C LEU A 38 -9.59 17.71 -6.19
N TYR A 39 -10.58 16.96 -5.77
CA TYR A 39 -11.33 17.19 -4.55
C TYR A 39 -11.39 15.91 -3.72
N ILE A 40 -11.24 16.03 -2.40
CA ILE A 40 -11.66 15.01 -1.43
C ILE A 40 -12.91 15.54 -0.74
N ILE A 41 -14.01 14.78 -0.78
CA ILE A 41 -15.23 15.07 -0.05
C ILE A 41 -15.35 14.03 1.06
N LYS A 42 -15.26 14.48 2.31
CA LYS A 42 -15.28 13.59 3.47
C LYS A 42 -16.27 14.09 4.51
N GLY A 43 -16.88 13.19 5.25
CA GLY A 43 -17.82 13.50 6.30
C GLY A 43 -17.23 14.40 7.39
N LYS A 44 -18.08 15.21 8.01
CA LYS A 44 -17.68 16.14 9.10
C LYS A 44 -17.09 15.41 10.31
N LEU A 45 -17.59 14.20 10.59
CA LEU A 45 -17.16 13.34 11.70
C LEU A 45 -16.21 12.24 11.26
N ASP A 46 -15.63 12.35 10.04
CA ASP A 46 -14.72 11.35 9.49
C ASP A 46 -13.45 11.25 10.36
N LYS A 47 -13.56 10.48 11.41
CA LYS A 47 -12.41 10.04 12.20
C LYS A 47 -11.84 8.80 11.52
N SER A 48 -10.65 8.91 11.00
CA SER A 48 -9.87 7.72 10.63
C SER A 48 -9.96 6.71 11.78
N ILE A 49 -10.38 5.49 11.50
CA ILE A 49 -10.50 4.44 12.52
C ILE A 49 -9.13 4.16 13.18
N GLY A 50 -8.04 4.64 12.56
CA GLY A 50 -6.70 4.65 13.16
C GLY A 50 -6.15 3.27 13.47
N VAL A 51 -6.59 2.24 12.76
CA VAL A 51 -6.03 0.89 12.89
C VAL A 51 -4.67 0.81 12.19
N GLY A 52 -3.78 0.00 12.75
CA GLY A 52 -2.56 -0.38 12.06
C GLY A 52 -2.92 -1.22 10.83
N GLU A 53 -2.35 -0.86 9.70
CA GLU A 53 -2.49 -1.60 8.45
C GLU A 53 -1.18 -2.30 8.10
N SER A 54 -1.27 -3.37 7.32
CA SER A 54 -0.09 -4.06 6.83
C SER A 54 -0.16 -4.23 5.32
N THR A 55 0.93 -3.89 4.64
CA THR A 55 0.99 -3.80 3.20
C THR A 55 1.69 -5.00 2.56
N LEU A 56 1.63 -5.06 1.24
CA LEU A 56 2.45 -5.90 0.38
C LEU A 56 3.66 -5.11 -0.14
N PRO A 57 4.69 -5.77 -0.72
CA PRO A 57 5.88 -5.07 -1.24
C PRO A 57 5.59 -4.01 -2.29
N ASP A 58 4.55 -4.18 -3.11
CA ASP A 58 4.15 -3.21 -4.13
C ASP A 58 3.79 -1.83 -3.58
N PHE A 59 3.45 -1.75 -2.29
CA PHE A 59 3.17 -0.48 -1.63
C PHE A 59 4.36 0.49 -1.65
N LEU A 60 5.57 -0.03 -1.56
CA LEU A 60 6.78 0.79 -1.63
C LEU A 60 6.90 1.48 -2.98
N ARG A 61 6.71 0.70 -4.05
CA ARG A 61 6.71 1.21 -5.43
C ARG A 61 5.61 2.24 -5.63
N PHE A 62 4.41 1.96 -5.14
CA PHE A 62 3.29 2.90 -5.21
C PHE A 62 3.62 4.25 -4.56
N MET A 63 4.23 4.25 -3.37
CA MET A 63 4.63 5.50 -2.70
C MET A 63 5.70 6.26 -3.48
N GLU A 64 6.64 5.56 -4.13
CA GLU A 64 7.61 6.16 -5.04
C GLU A 64 6.94 6.78 -6.27
N GLU A 65 5.98 6.09 -6.88
CA GLU A 65 5.17 6.61 -8.00
C GLU A 65 4.35 7.85 -7.61
N CYS A 66 3.95 7.96 -6.34
CA CYS A 66 3.37 9.18 -5.77
C CYS A 66 4.40 10.30 -5.52
N GLY A 67 5.70 10.01 -5.69
CA GLY A 67 6.79 10.98 -5.51
C GLY A 67 7.22 11.19 -4.07
N PHE A 68 6.91 10.27 -3.17
CA PHE A 68 7.27 10.35 -1.76
C PHE A 68 8.59 9.67 -1.45
N SER A 69 9.46 10.32 -0.69
CA SER A 69 10.70 9.74 -0.19
C SER A 69 10.40 8.65 0.86
N LYS A 70 11.01 7.47 0.70
CA LYS A 70 10.85 6.34 1.63
C LYS A 70 11.11 6.73 3.08
N GLN A 71 12.22 7.41 3.32
CA GLN A 71 12.61 7.77 4.67
C GLN A 71 11.59 8.70 5.34
N GLN A 72 11.08 9.67 4.60
CA GLN A 72 10.14 10.66 5.15
C GLN A 72 8.85 10.01 5.65
N TRP A 73 8.19 9.21 4.80
CA TRP A 73 6.93 8.60 5.19
C TRP A 73 7.10 7.41 6.14
N PHE A 74 8.21 6.66 6.03
CA PHE A 74 8.46 5.52 6.90
C PHE A 74 8.55 5.93 8.36
N ASP A 75 9.33 6.95 8.65
CA ASP A 75 9.52 7.46 10.03
C ASP A 75 8.25 8.19 10.52
N PHE A 76 7.67 9.04 9.68
CA PHE A 76 6.46 9.79 10.02
C PHE A 76 5.28 8.86 10.36
N CYS A 77 5.10 7.80 9.60
CA CYS A 77 4.01 6.84 9.78
C CYS A 77 4.32 5.74 10.80
N GLU A 78 5.43 5.83 11.54
CA GLU A 78 5.85 4.85 12.55
C GLU A 78 5.90 3.41 11.99
N CYS A 79 6.41 3.28 10.78
CA CYS A 79 6.43 2.00 10.09
C CYS A 79 7.42 0.99 10.70
N THR A 80 7.08 -0.27 10.53
CA THR A 80 8.03 -1.38 10.71
C THR A 80 8.04 -2.25 9.46
N SER A 81 9.20 -2.83 9.15
CA SER A 81 9.33 -3.73 8.00
C SER A 81 8.53 -5.01 8.21
N LYS A 82 7.88 -5.48 7.13
CA LYS A 82 7.13 -6.73 7.07
C LYS A 82 7.76 -7.66 6.04
N SER A 83 8.21 -8.82 6.47
CA SER A 83 8.93 -9.77 5.61
C SER A 83 8.08 -10.90 5.06
N GLY A 84 6.83 -11.00 5.47
CA GLY A 84 5.93 -12.06 5.02
C GLY A 84 4.63 -12.09 5.79
N VAL A 85 3.83 -13.12 5.55
CA VAL A 85 2.54 -13.38 6.19
C VAL A 85 2.51 -14.79 6.76
N GLY A 86 2.12 -14.91 8.01
CA GLY A 86 1.86 -16.21 8.65
C GLY A 86 0.35 -16.50 8.65
N TYR A 87 -0.04 -17.64 8.12
CA TYR A 87 -1.42 -18.12 8.11
C TYR A 87 -1.55 -19.26 9.09
N LYS A 88 -2.33 -19.06 10.15
CA LYS A 88 -2.65 -20.08 11.15
C LYS A 88 -4.04 -20.65 10.86
N ASP A 89 -4.17 -21.96 10.97
CA ASP A 89 -5.46 -22.69 10.80
C ASP A 89 -6.12 -22.47 9.42
N TRP A 90 -5.33 -22.14 8.40
CA TRP A 90 -5.84 -21.83 7.06
C TRP A 90 -6.33 -23.06 6.30
N ILE A 91 -5.59 -24.16 6.35
CA ILE A 91 -5.93 -25.41 5.63
C ILE A 91 -6.69 -26.37 6.57
N TYR A 92 -6.17 -26.55 7.78
CA TYR A 92 -6.78 -27.39 8.83
C TYR A 92 -6.35 -26.85 10.21
N LYS A 93 -7.05 -27.28 11.24
CA LYS A 93 -6.77 -26.88 12.64
C LYS A 93 -5.32 -27.21 13.02
N ASN A 94 -4.63 -26.24 13.62
CA ASN A 94 -3.21 -26.27 13.97
C ASN A 94 -2.23 -26.24 12.78
N SER A 95 -2.71 -26.00 11.56
CA SER A 95 -1.80 -25.74 10.43
C SER A 95 -1.18 -24.34 10.57
N PHE A 96 0.06 -24.20 10.10
CA PHE A 96 0.74 -22.92 9.97
C PHE A 96 1.51 -22.86 8.66
N ILE A 97 1.22 -21.83 7.86
CA ILE A 97 1.90 -21.57 6.60
C ILE A 97 2.58 -20.21 6.72
N TRP A 98 3.85 -20.14 6.36
CA TRP A 98 4.57 -18.89 6.24
C TRP A 98 4.79 -18.56 4.77
N HIS A 99 4.30 -17.39 4.35
CA HIS A 99 4.52 -16.85 3.02
C HIS A 99 5.53 -15.68 3.11
N PRO A 100 6.83 -15.92 2.84
CA PRO A 100 7.82 -14.86 2.82
C PRO A 100 7.62 -13.93 1.63
N PHE A 101 7.96 -12.64 1.81
CA PHE A 101 8.08 -11.70 0.71
C PHE A 101 9.50 -11.73 0.16
N GLY A 102 9.64 -11.40 -1.14
CA GLY A 102 10.94 -11.30 -1.80
C GLY A 102 11.33 -12.55 -2.57
N THR A 103 12.57 -12.56 -3.01
CA THR A 103 13.15 -13.66 -3.78
C THR A 103 13.25 -14.90 -2.91
N ILE A 104 12.74 -16.00 -3.41
CA ILE A 104 12.96 -17.32 -2.81
C ILE A 104 14.46 -17.61 -2.89
N PRO A 105 15.13 -17.93 -1.79
CA PRO A 105 16.55 -18.25 -1.83
C PRO A 105 16.82 -19.39 -2.80
N LEU A 106 17.83 -19.21 -3.63
CA LEU A 106 18.36 -20.22 -4.50
C LEU A 106 19.50 -20.98 -3.79
N PHE A 107 19.48 -22.28 -3.89
CA PHE A 107 20.53 -23.13 -3.31
C PHE A 107 21.30 -23.79 -4.45
N ASN A 108 22.63 -23.69 -4.38
CA ASN A 108 23.51 -24.39 -5.33
C ASN A 108 23.99 -25.69 -4.69
N LYS A 109 23.71 -26.80 -5.34
CA LYS A 109 24.20 -28.11 -4.96
C LYS A 109 24.54 -28.88 -6.24
N ASP A 110 25.74 -29.47 -6.29
CA ASP A 110 26.20 -30.28 -7.40
C ASP A 110 26.06 -29.58 -8.78
N ASN A 111 26.42 -28.29 -8.84
CA ASN A 111 26.30 -27.41 -9.99
C ASN A 111 24.86 -27.24 -10.53
N LYS A 112 23.86 -27.55 -9.72
CA LYS A 112 22.44 -27.30 -10.01
C LYS A 112 21.89 -26.29 -9.02
N ILE A 113 21.05 -25.41 -9.53
CA ILE A 113 20.34 -24.39 -8.74
C ILE A 113 18.96 -24.93 -8.39
N TYR A 114 18.66 -24.95 -7.12
CA TYR A 114 17.37 -25.40 -6.58
C TYR A 114 16.66 -24.21 -5.91
N THR A 115 15.36 -24.14 -6.07
CA THR A 115 14.52 -23.25 -5.27
C THR A 115 14.29 -23.87 -3.88
N PHE A 116 13.84 -23.05 -2.93
CA PHE A 116 13.40 -23.53 -1.62
C PHE A 116 12.31 -24.62 -1.75
N PHE A 117 11.40 -24.48 -2.70
CA PHE A 117 10.34 -25.45 -2.94
C PHE A 117 10.89 -26.77 -3.48
N ASP A 118 11.86 -26.73 -4.37
CA ASP A 118 12.52 -27.96 -4.87
C ASP A 118 13.14 -28.76 -3.72
N LEU A 119 13.81 -28.05 -2.78
CA LEU A 119 14.40 -28.69 -1.61
C LEU A 119 13.35 -29.21 -0.62
N PHE A 120 12.25 -28.47 -0.45
CA PHE A 120 11.21 -28.81 0.52
C PHE A 120 10.40 -30.02 0.06
N PHE A 121 10.05 -30.09 -1.23
CA PHE A 121 9.21 -31.15 -1.78
C PHE A 121 9.99 -32.35 -2.34
N SER A 122 11.31 -32.23 -2.50
CA SER A 122 12.12 -33.34 -2.97
C SER A 122 12.38 -34.37 -1.86
N SER A 123 12.10 -35.63 -2.15
CA SER A 123 12.42 -36.75 -1.25
C SER A 123 13.94 -37.04 -1.16
N ASN A 124 14.71 -36.63 -2.18
CA ASN A 124 16.13 -36.98 -2.36
C ASN A 124 17.08 -35.85 -1.97
N LEU A 125 16.61 -34.69 -1.54
CA LEU A 125 17.43 -33.57 -1.11
C LEU A 125 17.25 -33.34 0.39
N PRO A 126 18.32 -32.88 1.10
CA PRO A 126 18.20 -32.51 2.50
C PRO A 126 17.15 -31.42 2.66
N LYS A 127 16.18 -31.67 3.53
CA LYS A 127 15.15 -30.66 3.82
C LYS A 127 15.82 -29.45 4.49
N PRO A 128 15.56 -28.23 4.03
CA PRO A 128 16.07 -27.04 4.67
C PRO A 128 15.47 -26.92 6.09
N ASP A 129 16.22 -26.35 7.00
CA ASP A 129 15.73 -26.01 8.33
C ASP A 129 14.73 -24.87 8.23
N PHE A 130 13.46 -25.23 8.08
CA PHE A 130 12.36 -24.32 7.90
C PHE A 130 12.20 -23.37 9.10
N VAL A 131 12.47 -23.83 10.31
CA VAL A 131 12.39 -23.01 11.52
C VAL A 131 13.48 -21.94 11.52
N LYS A 132 14.70 -22.28 11.12
CA LYS A 132 15.81 -21.34 10.99
C LYS A 132 15.51 -20.28 9.93
N TYR A 133 14.94 -20.69 8.80
CA TYR A 133 14.52 -19.81 7.73
C TYR A 133 13.40 -18.85 8.17
N LEU A 134 12.38 -19.36 8.87
CA LEU A 134 11.33 -18.55 9.49
C LEU A 134 11.87 -17.51 10.47
N ASN A 135 12.82 -17.93 11.31
CA ASN A 135 13.44 -17.04 12.29
C ASN A 135 14.24 -15.94 11.61
N PHE A 136 14.93 -16.24 10.52
CA PHE A 136 15.62 -15.22 9.72
C PHE A 136 14.63 -14.16 9.19
N TYR A 137 13.51 -14.58 8.61
CA TYR A 137 12.50 -13.64 8.13
C TYR A 137 11.83 -12.85 9.25
N LYS A 138 11.57 -13.46 10.40
CA LYS A 138 11.02 -12.75 11.57
C LYS A 138 11.99 -11.67 12.09
N GLN A 139 13.28 -11.91 12.03
CA GLN A 139 14.30 -10.93 12.43
C GLN A 139 14.41 -9.74 11.50
N CYS A 140 13.90 -9.85 10.26
CA CYS A 140 13.92 -8.74 9.31
C CYS A 140 12.87 -7.65 9.61
N VAL A 141 12.01 -7.84 10.59
CA VAL A 141 11.05 -6.82 11.06
C VAL A 141 11.79 -5.89 12.03
N ILE A 142 12.52 -4.94 11.48
CA ILE A 142 13.32 -3.98 12.26
C ILE A 142 12.58 -2.64 12.28
N LYS A 143 12.29 -2.17 13.49
CA LYS A 143 11.70 -0.84 13.71
C LYS A 143 12.70 0.24 13.28
N ASN A 144 12.18 1.30 12.66
CA ASN A 144 12.92 2.49 12.24
C ASN A 144 13.98 2.27 11.15
N GLN A 145 13.89 1.18 10.39
CA GLN A 145 14.70 1.01 9.19
C GLN A 145 13.80 1.04 7.93
N PRO A 146 14.18 1.79 6.89
CA PRO A 146 13.48 1.76 5.62
C PRO A 146 13.46 0.33 5.09
N PRO A 147 12.29 -0.15 4.62
CA PRO A 147 12.20 -1.50 4.10
C PRO A 147 13.03 -1.65 2.83
N LYS A 148 13.53 -2.85 2.59
CA LYS A 148 14.07 -3.25 1.29
C LYS A 148 12.91 -3.34 0.28
N THR A 149 13.22 -3.24 -1.00
CA THR A 149 12.22 -3.28 -2.10
C THR A 149 11.35 -4.54 -2.12
N THR A 150 11.80 -5.61 -1.49
CA THR A 150 11.11 -6.90 -1.41
C THR A 150 10.30 -7.09 -0.13
N GLN A 151 10.12 -6.04 0.66
CA GLN A 151 9.39 -6.10 1.93
C GLN A 151 8.17 -5.20 1.89
N GLY A 152 7.09 -5.61 2.58
CA GLY A 152 5.99 -4.73 2.93
C GLY A 152 6.28 -3.96 4.22
N VAL A 153 5.29 -3.24 4.70
CA VAL A 153 5.36 -2.51 5.98
C VAL A 153 4.10 -2.72 6.81
N HIS A 154 4.25 -2.64 8.12
CA HIS A 154 3.17 -2.30 9.03
C HIS A 154 3.16 -0.78 9.18
N ILE A 155 2.01 -0.16 9.10
CA ILE A 155 1.88 1.29 9.02
C ILE A 155 0.71 1.80 9.88
N ASN A 156 0.90 2.95 10.49
CA ASN A 156 -0.18 3.69 11.13
C ASN A 156 -0.98 4.42 10.04
N SER A 157 -2.20 3.94 9.75
CA SER A 157 -3.05 4.46 8.67
C SER A 157 -3.49 5.91 8.89
N GLY A 158 -3.69 6.32 10.14
CA GLY A 158 -4.00 7.70 10.49
C GLY A 158 -2.85 8.64 10.14
N LYS A 159 -1.62 8.27 10.52
CA LYS A 159 -0.41 9.03 10.16
C LYS A 159 -0.12 9.01 8.67
N LEU A 160 -0.41 7.92 7.96
CA LEU A 160 -0.28 7.88 6.51
C LEU A 160 -1.21 8.90 5.85
N SER A 161 -2.46 8.95 6.26
CA SER A 161 -3.43 9.92 5.75
C SER A 161 -3.00 11.37 6.02
N GLU A 162 -2.48 11.63 7.22
CA GLU A 162 -1.92 12.92 7.60
C GLU A 162 -0.68 13.27 6.78
N PHE A 163 0.24 12.34 6.60
CA PHE A 163 1.43 12.52 5.77
C PHE A 163 1.04 12.93 4.35
N ILE A 164 0.13 12.19 3.72
CA ILE A 164 -0.31 12.48 2.36
C ILE A 164 -0.96 13.86 2.30
N LYS A 165 -1.87 14.16 3.21
CA LYS A 165 -2.55 15.47 3.29
C LYS A 165 -1.56 16.63 3.35
N ASN A 166 -0.47 16.47 4.09
CA ASN A 166 0.54 17.52 4.27
C ASN A 166 1.47 17.67 3.05
N ASN A 167 1.52 16.68 2.17
CA ASN A 167 2.47 16.62 1.05
C ASN A 167 1.84 16.75 -0.35
N ILE A 168 0.51 16.85 -0.45
CA ILE A 168 -0.18 17.08 -1.73
C ILE A 168 -1.04 18.35 -1.68
N LYS A 169 -1.26 18.96 -2.85
CA LYS A 169 -2.21 20.06 -3.01
C LYS A 169 -3.54 19.48 -3.53
N ILE A 170 -4.57 19.54 -2.72
CA ILE A 170 -5.91 19.06 -3.05
C ILE A 170 -6.97 19.89 -2.34
N ASN A 171 -8.13 20.05 -2.97
CA ASN A 171 -9.28 20.71 -2.34
C ASN A 171 -9.99 19.73 -1.41
N ILE A 172 -10.24 20.15 -0.16
CA ILE A 172 -10.92 19.32 0.83
C ILE A 172 -12.26 19.94 1.17
N ILE A 173 -13.32 19.17 1.00
CA ILE A 173 -14.69 19.53 1.37
C ILE A 173 -15.11 18.64 2.54
N ASN A 174 -15.47 19.26 3.67
CA ASN A 174 -15.88 18.56 4.89
C ASN A 174 -17.40 18.59 5.00
N GLU A 175 -18.07 17.72 4.23
CA GLU A 175 -19.53 17.62 4.20
C GLU A 175 -19.97 16.16 4.04
N ASP A 176 -21.08 15.84 4.70
CA ASP A 176 -21.67 14.50 4.56
C ASP A 176 -22.39 14.39 3.21
N ILE A 177 -22.09 13.34 2.48
CA ILE A 177 -22.75 13.02 1.21
C ILE A 177 -24.03 12.26 1.54
N ILE A 178 -25.18 12.87 1.24
CA ILE A 178 -26.50 12.28 1.48
C ILE A 178 -26.97 11.55 0.24
N ASN A 179 -26.74 12.11 -0.93
CA ASN A 179 -27.19 11.54 -2.20
C ASN A 179 -26.21 11.86 -3.33
N ILE A 180 -26.25 11.07 -4.39
CA ILE A 180 -25.52 11.31 -5.65
C ILE A 180 -26.53 11.28 -6.78
N ASP A 181 -26.83 12.44 -7.35
CA ASP A 181 -27.67 12.55 -8.53
C ASP A 181 -26.83 12.37 -9.79
N TYR A 182 -27.21 11.42 -10.60
CA TYR A 182 -26.53 11.15 -11.87
C TYR A 182 -27.54 10.93 -12.99
N ASN A 183 -27.19 11.33 -14.18
CA ASN A 183 -27.82 10.87 -15.41
C ASN A 183 -26.89 9.88 -16.12
N GLN A 184 -27.36 9.21 -17.17
CA GLN A 184 -26.65 8.11 -17.84
C GLN A 184 -25.17 8.37 -18.21
N LYS A 185 -24.64 9.60 -18.08
CA LYS A 185 -23.28 9.97 -18.49
C LYS A 185 -22.57 10.94 -17.56
N THR A 186 -23.28 11.63 -16.68
CA THR A 186 -22.68 12.68 -15.83
C THR A 186 -23.30 12.70 -14.44
N ILE A 187 -22.47 12.98 -13.42
CA ILE A 187 -22.96 13.35 -12.09
C ILE A 187 -23.38 14.80 -12.16
N SER A 188 -24.66 15.08 -11.89
CA SER A 188 -25.22 16.43 -11.93
C SER A 188 -25.12 17.14 -10.59
N ASN A 189 -25.18 16.41 -9.47
CA ASN A 189 -25.11 16.98 -8.12
C ASN A 189 -24.56 15.99 -7.10
N LEU A 190 -23.84 16.51 -6.09
CA LEU A 190 -23.44 15.81 -4.90
C LEU A 190 -23.99 16.59 -3.71
N LEU A 191 -24.94 16.01 -3.01
CA LEU A 191 -25.59 16.60 -1.85
C LEU A 191 -25.27 15.83 -0.58
#